data_707a71dd34322b09b1aca829cbee87b9
#
_entry.id   707a71dd34322b09b1aca829cbee87b9
#
_cell.length_a   1.000
_cell.length_b   1.000
_cell.length_c   1.000
_cell.angle_alpha   90.00
_cell.angle_beta   90.00
_cell.angle_gamma   90.00
#
_symmetry.space_group_name_H-M   'P 1'
#
loop_
_entity.id
_entity.type
_entity.pdbx_description
1 polymer ?
#
loop_
_entity_poly.entity_id
_entity_poly.type
_entity_poly.pdbx_seq_one_letter_code
_entity_poly.pdbx_strand_id
1 'polypeptide(L)'
;MITTDGNNAVASVAYRTNEVIAIYPITPSSTMAEQADAWSGDGRQNIWGDIPRVVEMQSEGGAIATVHGALQTGALSTSFTSSQGLLLMIPTLYKLAGELTPFVLHVAARTVATHALSIFGDHSDVMAVRQTGCAMLCAGSVQEAQDFALISQTATLNARVPFIHFFDGFRTSHEINKIVPLSDDTLRQMLPQAAIDAHRSRALSPDHPVVRGTSANPDTYFQSREATNPWYDATGQ
;
A
#
# COMPACT_ATOMS: atom_id res chain seq x y z
N MET A 1 -12.02 14.50 18.30
CA MET A 1 -10.94 15.07 17.48
C MET A 1 -9.60 14.78 18.16
N ILE A 2 -8.57 14.45 17.37
CA ILE A 2 -7.19 14.28 17.81
C ILE A 2 -6.29 15.26 17.06
N THR A 3 -5.14 15.59 17.64
CA THR A 3 -4.08 16.37 16.98
C THR A 3 -3.01 15.39 16.51
N THR A 4 -2.70 15.36 15.23
CA THR A 4 -1.77 14.42 14.61
C THR A 4 -1.20 14.98 13.32
N ASP A 5 -0.18 14.33 12.76
CA ASP A 5 0.34 14.60 11.42
C ASP A 5 -0.16 13.59 10.39
N GLY A 6 0.15 13.84 9.11
CA GLY A 6 -0.31 12.99 8.00
C GLY A 6 0.28 11.58 8.06
N ASN A 7 1.55 11.43 8.42
CA ASN A 7 2.18 10.12 8.54
C ASN A 7 1.50 9.26 9.62
N ASN A 8 1.29 9.81 10.82
CA ASN A 8 0.62 9.11 11.90
C ASN A 8 -0.85 8.79 11.58
N ALA A 9 -1.55 9.72 10.91
CA ALA A 9 -2.92 9.52 10.47
C ALA A 9 -3.04 8.32 9.53
N VAL A 10 -2.17 8.24 8.51
CA VAL A 10 -2.10 7.11 7.55
C VAL A 10 -1.64 5.82 8.21
N ALA A 11 -0.55 5.86 8.99
CA ALA A 11 -0.03 4.69 9.70
C ALA A 11 -1.09 4.05 10.59
N SER A 12 -1.94 4.87 11.24
CA SER A 12 -3.00 4.37 12.11
C SER A 12 -4.06 3.54 11.38
N VAL A 13 -4.36 3.86 10.13
CA VAL A 13 -5.26 3.06 9.28
C VAL A 13 -4.53 1.84 8.74
N ALA A 14 -3.36 2.05 8.12
CA ALA A 14 -2.56 0.99 7.51
C ALA A 14 -2.23 -0.13 8.50
N TYR A 15 -1.85 0.21 9.73
CA TYR A 15 -1.56 -0.75 10.79
C TYR A 15 -2.78 -1.59 11.18
N ARG A 16 -3.93 -0.92 11.36
CA ARG A 16 -5.15 -1.60 11.81
C ARG A 16 -5.83 -2.45 10.73
N THR A 17 -5.48 -2.23 9.45
CA THR A 17 -6.11 -2.91 8.31
C THR A 17 -5.19 -3.88 7.58
N ASN A 18 -4.03 -4.19 8.14
CA ASN A 18 -3.07 -5.14 7.57
C ASN A 18 -2.53 -6.11 8.62
N GLU A 19 -1.97 -7.22 8.14
CA GLU A 19 -1.40 -8.31 8.95
C GLU A 19 0.13 -8.34 8.84
N VAL A 20 0.67 -7.88 7.70
CA VAL A 20 2.11 -7.80 7.45
C VAL A 20 2.47 -6.41 6.92
N ILE A 21 3.48 -5.79 7.50
CA ILE A 21 4.00 -4.49 7.08
C ILE A 21 5.50 -4.65 6.86
N ALA A 22 5.94 -4.62 5.60
CA ALA A 22 7.36 -4.68 5.30
C ALA A 22 7.89 -3.26 5.06
N ILE A 23 8.96 -2.90 5.76
CA ILE A 23 9.48 -1.54 5.79
C ILE A 23 10.95 -1.48 5.37
N TYR A 24 11.34 -0.36 4.82
CA TYR A 24 12.69 0.15 4.74
C TYR A 24 12.59 1.67 4.83
N PRO A 25 12.82 2.26 6.03
CA PRO A 25 12.48 3.65 6.28
C PRO A 25 13.23 4.63 5.39
N ILE A 26 12.50 5.56 4.79
CA ILE A 26 13.04 6.65 3.97
C ILE A 26 12.28 7.95 4.25
N THR A 27 13.00 9.06 4.47
CA THR A 27 12.41 10.39 4.71
C THR A 27 11.66 10.88 3.46
N PRO A 28 10.43 11.47 3.59
CA PRO A 28 9.70 11.80 4.81
C PRO A 28 8.66 10.76 5.26
N SER A 29 8.67 9.54 4.72
CA SER A 29 7.73 8.48 5.10
C SER A 29 8.17 7.67 6.32
N SER A 30 9.39 7.86 6.84
CA SER A 30 9.99 7.07 7.92
C SER A 30 9.10 6.93 9.14
N THR A 31 8.44 8.02 9.55
CA THR A 31 7.59 8.01 10.75
C THR A 31 6.37 7.11 10.63
N MET A 32 5.88 6.80 9.44
CA MET A 32 4.84 5.76 9.26
C MET A 32 5.38 4.38 9.65
N ALA A 33 6.58 4.06 9.19
CA ALA A 33 7.25 2.78 9.46
C ALA A 33 7.62 2.65 10.94
N GLU A 34 8.25 3.67 11.51
CA GLU A 34 8.66 3.75 12.91
C GLU A 34 7.46 3.59 13.86
N GLN A 35 6.34 4.25 13.53
CA GLN A 35 5.13 4.15 14.34
C GLN A 35 4.49 2.75 14.26
N ALA A 36 4.47 2.14 13.08
CA ALA A 36 3.97 0.78 12.91
C ALA A 36 4.82 -0.22 13.68
N ASP A 37 6.14 -0.08 13.64
CA ASP A 37 7.08 -0.92 14.39
C ASP A 37 6.90 -0.77 15.91
N ALA A 38 6.80 0.46 16.40
CA ALA A 38 6.53 0.74 17.82
C ALA A 38 5.22 0.08 18.28
N TRP A 39 4.13 0.22 17.52
CA TRP A 39 2.85 -0.39 17.87
C TRP A 39 2.90 -1.93 17.85
N SER A 40 3.64 -2.51 16.93
CA SER A 40 3.87 -3.97 16.89
C SER A 40 4.66 -4.43 18.11
N GLY A 41 5.73 -3.70 18.47
CA GLY A 41 6.52 -3.96 19.68
C GLY A 41 5.73 -3.83 20.98
N ASP A 42 4.76 -2.91 21.03
CA ASP A 42 3.85 -2.73 22.15
C ASP A 42 2.70 -3.78 22.19
N GLY A 43 2.64 -4.67 21.22
CA GLY A 43 1.61 -5.71 21.14
C GLY A 43 0.22 -5.19 20.75
N ARG A 44 0.14 -4.03 20.08
CA ARG A 44 -1.13 -3.45 19.65
C ARG A 44 -1.77 -4.29 18.57
N GLN A 45 -3.04 -4.66 18.77
CA GLN A 45 -3.79 -5.46 17.83
C GLN A 45 -4.38 -4.63 16.68
N ASN A 46 -4.53 -5.27 15.51
CA ASN A 46 -5.33 -4.77 14.40
C ASN A 46 -6.83 -5.01 14.63
N ILE A 47 -7.68 -4.66 13.66
CA ILE A 47 -9.13 -4.81 13.81
C ILE A 47 -9.62 -6.26 13.86
N TRP A 48 -8.77 -7.23 13.52
CA TRP A 48 -9.08 -8.67 13.61
C TRP A 48 -8.55 -9.32 14.89
N GLY A 49 -7.83 -8.57 15.73
CA GLY A 49 -7.29 -9.06 17.01
C GLY A 49 -5.89 -9.64 16.90
N ASP A 50 -5.25 -9.55 15.72
CA ASP A 50 -3.87 -9.99 15.51
C ASP A 50 -2.89 -8.82 15.67
N ILE A 51 -1.66 -9.12 16.08
CA ILE A 51 -0.59 -8.13 16.10
C ILE A 51 0.09 -8.15 14.72
N PRO A 52 0.02 -7.07 13.93
CA PRO A 52 0.67 -7.00 12.64
C PRO A 52 2.16 -7.27 12.73
N ARG A 53 2.66 -8.13 11.85
CA ARG A 53 4.09 -8.42 11.78
C ARG A 53 4.78 -7.31 10.98
N VAL A 54 5.59 -6.50 11.65
CA VAL A 54 6.44 -5.50 11.01
C VAL A 54 7.81 -6.13 10.73
N VAL A 55 8.31 -6.00 9.50
CA VAL A 55 9.59 -6.58 9.06
C VAL A 55 10.41 -5.52 8.38
N GLU A 56 11.55 -5.17 8.97
CA GLU A 56 12.53 -4.29 8.34
C GLU A 56 13.40 -5.08 7.37
N MET A 57 13.52 -4.58 6.14
CA MET A 57 14.23 -5.20 5.05
C MET A 57 15.57 -4.50 4.77
N GLN A 58 16.32 -4.95 3.76
CA GLN A 58 17.63 -4.40 3.39
C GLN A 58 17.54 -3.35 2.28
N SER A 59 16.36 -3.20 1.67
CA SER A 59 16.05 -2.19 0.66
C SER A 59 14.55 -2.13 0.40
N GLU A 60 14.09 -1.08 -0.26
CA GLU A 60 12.69 -0.92 -0.68
C GLU A 60 12.28 -2.02 -1.68
N GLY A 61 13.20 -2.45 -2.55
CA GLY A 61 12.96 -3.61 -3.42
C GLY A 61 12.72 -4.89 -2.62
N GLY A 62 13.45 -5.09 -1.52
CA GLY A 62 13.21 -6.19 -0.57
C GLY A 62 11.88 -6.05 0.16
N ALA A 63 11.53 -4.84 0.59
CA ALA A 63 10.26 -4.56 1.28
C ALA A 63 9.05 -4.91 0.40
N ILE A 64 9.01 -4.41 -0.83
CA ILE A 64 7.89 -4.70 -1.74
C ILE A 64 7.85 -6.18 -2.18
N ALA A 65 9.01 -6.86 -2.28
CA ALA A 65 9.05 -8.29 -2.57
C ALA A 65 8.49 -9.11 -1.39
N THR A 66 8.77 -8.71 -0.15
CA THR A 66 8.20 -9.32 1.05
C THR A 66 6.69 -9.13 1.11
N VAL A 67 6.20 -7.91 0.84
CA VAL A 67 4.75 -7.62 0.71
C VAL A 67 4.14 -8.53 -0.36
N HIS A 68 4.74 -8.63 -1.55
CA HIS A 68 4.23 -9.51 -2.61
C HIS A 68 4.14 -10.96 -2.14
N GLY A 69 5.17 -11.48 -1.47
CA GLY A 69 5.16 -12.84 -0.92
C GLY A 69 4.04 -13.05 0.11
N ALA A 70 3.85 -12.11 1.04
CA ALA A 70 2.78 -12.17 2.05
C ALA A 70 1.38 -12.14 1.41
N LEU A 71 1.16 -11.26 0.42
CA LEU A 71 -0.10 -11.20 -0.35
C LEU A 71 -0.38 -12.51 -1.10
N GLN A 72 0.66 -13.17 -1.64
CA GLN A 72 0.51 -14.47 -2.31
C GLN A 72 0.05 -15.59 -1.37
N THR A 73 0.34 -15.47 -0.08
CA THR A 73 -0.13 -16.42 0.95
C THR A 73 -1.44 -16.01 1.61
N GLY A 74 -2.08 -14.94 1.12
CA GLY A 74 -3.40 -14.49 1.56
C GLY A 74 -3.40 -13.47 2.69
N ALA A 75 -2.24 -13.08 3.21
CA ALA A 75 -2.17 -12.01 4.22
C ALA A 75 -2.46 -10.65 3.58
N LEU A 76 -3.14 -9.77 4.31
CA LEU A 76 -3.25 -8.35 3.93
C LEU A 76 -1.95 -7.64 4.32
N SER A 77 -1.37 -6.92 3.37
CA SER A 77 -0.03 -6.36 3.55
C SER A 77 0.10 -4.98 2.95
N THR A 78 0.98 -4.17 3.54
CA THR A 78 1.29 -2.80 3.08
C THR A 78 2.76 -2.45 3.26
N SER A 79 3.16 -1.29 2.73
CA SER A 79 4.48 -0.69 2.92
C SER A 79 4.39 0.84 2.82
N PHE A 80 5.46 1.50 3.27
CA PHE A 80 5.61 2.95 3.24
C PHE A 80 6.91 3.31 2.53
N THR A 81 6.89 4.35 1.68
CA THR A 81 8.08 4.74 0.92
C THR A 81 8.03 6.19 0.43
N SER A 82 9.09 6.60 -0.24
CA SER A 82 9.27 7.92 -0.86
C SER A 82 10.32 7.84 -1.97
N SER A 83 10.29 8.76 -2.94
CA SER A 83 11.40 9.09 -3.85
C SER A 83 12.07 7.87 -4.48
N GLN A 84 13.40 7.75 -4.35
CA GLN A 84 14.18 6.63 -4.89
C GLN A 84 13.67 5.27 -4.40
N GLY A 85 13.18 5.20 -3.16
CA GLY A 85 12.60 3.98 -2.62
C GLY A 85 11.40 3.51 -3.44
N LEU A 86 10.52 4.43 -3.84
CA LEU A 86 9.41 4.12 -4.73
C LEU A 86 9.90 3.64 -6.11
N LEU A 87 10.95 4.24 -6.65
CA LEU A 87 11.53 3.83 -7.93
C LEU A 87 12.11 2.41 -7.87
N LEU A 88 12.72 2.02 -6.75
CA LEU A 88 13.24 0.66 -6.54
C LEU A 88 12.13 -0.40 -6.45
N MET A 89 10.89 0.01 -6.20
CA MET A 89 9.73 -0.88 -6.15
C MET A 89 9.10 -1.16 -7.53
N ILE A 90 9.45 -0.40 -8.58
CA ILE A 90 8.78 -0.42 -9.90
C ILE A 90 8.59 -1.82 -10.48
N PRO A 91 9.61 -2.70 -10.55
CA PRO A 91 9.43 -4.03 -11.14
C PRO A 91 8.35 -4.86 -10.43
N THR A 92 8.30 -4.77 -9.10
CA THR A 92 7.31 -5.51 -8.31
C THR A 92 5.93 -4.85 -8.36
N LEU A 93 5.84 -3.52 -8.51
CA LEU A 93 4.56 -2.83 -8.72
C LEU A 93 3.89 -3.28 -10.04
N TYR A 94 4.66 -3.40 -11.14
CA TYR A 94 4.15 -3.99 -12.39
C TYR A 94 3.61 -5.40 -12.18
N LYS A 95 4.29 -6.20 -11.35
CA LYS A 95 3.88 -7.58 -11.05
C LYS A 95 2.60 -7.60 -10.23
N LEU A 96 2.51 -6.82 -9.16
CA LEU A 96 1.31 -6.70 -8.32
C LEU A 96 0.08 -6.27 -9.14
N ALA A 97 0.25 -5.27 -10.00
CA ALA A 97 -0.81 -4.78 -10.87
C ALA A 97 -1.21 -5.84 -11.92
N GLY A 98 -0.24 -6.49 -12.56
CA GLY A 98 -0.50 -7.53 -13.56
C GLY A 98 -1.18 -8.78 -12.99
N GLU A 99 -0.93 -9.10 -11.73
CA GLU A 99 -1.54 -10.22 -11.01
C GLU A 99 -2.89 -9.84 -10.36
N LEU A 100 -3.33 -8.59 -10.46
CA LEU A 100 -4.55 -8.09 -9.81
C LEU A 100 -4.54 -8.43 -8.30
N THR A 101 -3.45 -8.07 -7.63
CA THR A 101 -3.24 -8.35 -6.21
C THR A 101 -3.64 -7.15 -5.37
N PRO A 102 -4.67 -7.26 -4.51
CA PRO A 102 -5.11 -6.16 -3.64
C PRO A 102 -3.98 -5.68 -2.72
N PHE A 103 -3.61 -4.42 -2.86
CA PHE A 103 -2.50 -3.84 -2.11
C PHE A 103 -2.57 -2.32 -2.11
N VAL A 104 -2.21 -1.69 -1.02
CA VAL A 104 -2.01 -0.23 -0.94
C VAL A 104 -0.58 0.05 -0.54
N LEU A 105 0.10 0.89 -1.34
CA LEU A 105 1.37 1.50 -0.98
C LEU A 105 1.11 2.93 -0.55
N HIS A 106 1.58 3.31 0.64
CA HIS A 106 1.46 4.68 1.12
C HIS A 106 2.76 5.44 0.87
N VAL A 107 2.67 6.59 0.21
CA VAL A 107 3.83 7.36 -0.25
C VAL A 107 3.75 8.80 0.27
N ALA A 108 4.75 9.20 1.06
CA ALA A 108 5.00 10.61 1.31
C ALA A 108 5.88 11.14 0.17
N ALA A 109 5.26 11.73 -0.85
CA ALA A 109 5.90 12.07 -2.10
C ALA A 109 7.08 13.03 -1.91
N ARG A 110 8.21 12.72 -2.55
CA ARG A 110 9.47 13.48 -2.42
C ARG A 110 10.19 13.54 -3.75
N THR A 111 10.83 14.68 -4.00
CA THR A 111 11.73 14.88 -5.14
C THR A 111 12.70 13.71 -5.31
N VAL A 112 12.81 13.22 -6.54
CA VAL A 112 13.83 12.23 -6.92
C VAL A 112 15.19 12.94 -7.01
N ALA A 113 16.21 12.39 -6.35
CA ALA A 113 17.55 12.95 -6.38
C ALA A 113 18.12 12.95 -7.82
N THR A 114 18.70 14.08 -8.20
CA THR A 114 19.39 14.26 -9.49
C THR A 114 20.79 14.80 -9.24
N HIS A 115 21.07 16.09 -9.51
CA HIS A 115 22.36 16.72 -9.20
C HIS A 115 22.57 16.93 -7.69
N ALA A 116 21.50 16.95 -6.91
CA ALA A 116 21.50 17.06 -5.45
C ALA A 116 20.31 16.30 -4.87
N LEU A 117 20.41 15.98 -3.60
CA LEU A 117 19.31 15.43 -2.81
C LEU A 117 18.44 16.59 -2.30
N SER A 118 17.13 16.48 -2.48
CA SER A 118 16.13 17.28 -1.76
C SER A 118 15.16 16.33 -1.07
N ILE A 119 14.85 16.61 0.19
CA ILE A 119 13.92 15.80 0.98
C ILE A 119 12.48 16.34 0.96
N PHE A 120 12.28 17.50 0.32
CA PHE A 120 10.96 18.14 0.25
C PHE A 120 10.05 17.50 -0.80
N GLY A 121 8.74 17.73 -0.61
CA GLY A 121 7.69 17.17 -1.44
C GLY A 121 7.72 17.73 -2.87
N ASP A 122 7.67 16.82 -3.82
CA ASP A 122 7.22 17.01 -5.18
C ASP A 122 6.69 15.68 -5.71
N HIS A 123 6.16 15.65 -6.91
CA HIS A 123 5.52 14.46 -7.47
C HIS A 123 6.37 13.74 -8.52
N SER A 124 7.67 14.01 -8.61
CA SER A 124 8.55 13.34 -9.58
C SER A 124 8.63 11.83 -9.36
N ASP A 125 8.59 11.38 -8.10
CA ASP A 125 8.59 9.96 -7.74
C ASP A 125 7.29 9.26 -8.13
N VAL A 126 6.13 9.80 -7.75
CA VAL A 126 4.83 9.19 -8.08
C VAL A 126 4.53 9.25 -9.58
N MET A 127 4.98 10.31 -10.28
CA MET A 127 4.86 10.37 -11.74
C MET A 127 5.74 9.34 -12.45
N ALA A 128 6.88 8.97 -11.88
CA ALA A 128 7.73 7.92 -12.45
C ALA A 128 7.06 6.53 -12.42
N VAL A 129 6.15 6.29 -11.49
CA VAL A 129 5.47 4.98 -11.32
C VAL A 129 4.07 4.91 -11.93
N ARG A 130 3.57 5.99 -12.54
CA ARG A 130 2.21 6.06 -13.12
C ARG A 130 1.91 4.99 -14.17
N GLN A 131 2.94 4.41 -14.80
CA GLN A 131 2.80 3.40 -15.86
C GLN A 131 2.73 1.97 -15.31
N THR A 132 2.89 1.76 -14.00
CA THR A 132 2.95 0.42 -13.40
C THR A 132 1.61 -0.32 -13.44
N GLY A 133 0.51 0.40 -13.65
CA GLY A 133 -0.85 -0.15 -13.61
C GLY A 133 -1.49 -0.07 -12.23
N CYS A 134 -0.85 0.55 -11.25
CA CYS A 134 -1.49 0.87 -9.98
C CYS A 134 -2.44 2.06 -10.13
N ALA A 135 -3.59 2.02 -9.49
CA ALA A 135 -4.43 3.20 -9.31
C ALA A 135 -3.73 4.20 -8.37
N MET A 136 -3.98 5.48 -8.57
CA MET A 136 -3.29 6.54 -7.82
C MET A 136 -4.32 7.44 -7.15
N LEU A 137 -4.16 7.67 -5.83
CA LEU A 137 -5.05 8.50 -5.03
C LEU A 137 -4.22 9.51 -4.23
N CYS A 138 -4.45 10.80 -4.49
CA CYS A 138 -3.71 11.90 -3.87
C CYS A 138 -4.53 12.58 -2.77
N ALA A 139 -3.97 12.70 -1.58
CA ALA A 139 -4.55 13.45 -0.46
C ALA A 139 -3.89 14.82 -0.31
N GLY A 140 -4.68 15.86 -0.11
CA GLY A 140 -4.23 17.26 0.03
C GLY A 140 -4.30 17.79 1.46
N SER A 141 -4.72 16.98 2.44
CA SER A 141 -4.79 17.36 3.86
C SER A 141 -4.57 16.14 4.77
N VAL A 142 -4.30 16.40 6.04
CA VAL A 142 -4.10 15.34 7.05
C VAL A 142 -5.38 14.49 7.23
N GLN A 143 -6.56 15.11 7.18
CA GLN A 143 -7.82 14.36 7.25
C GLN A 143 -8.00 13.47 6.03
N GLU A 144 -7.81 14.01 4.81
CA GLU A 144 -7.88 13.23 3.58
C GLU A 144 -6.85 12.10 3.55
N ALA A 145 -5.63 12.33 4.07
CA ALA A 145 -4.61 11.30 4.14
C ALA A 145 -5.08 10.09 4.97
N GLN A 146 -5.77 10.33 6.10
CA GLN A 146 -6.40 9.25 6.86
C GLN A 146 -7.55 8.59 6.11
N ASP A 147 -8.47 9.39 5.56
CA ASP A 147 -9.69 8.89 4.95
C ASP A 147 -9.37 8.10 3.66
N PHE A 148 -8.43 8.62 2.85
CA PHE A 148 -8.01 7.98 1.60
C PHE A 148 -7.16 6.72 1.84
N ALA A 149 -6.50 6.60 2.98
CA ALA A 149 -5.87 5.33 3.36
C ALA A 149 -6.92 4.21 3.49
N LEU A 150 -8.09 4.49 4.09
CA LEU A 150 -9.19 3.53 4.18
C LEU A 150 -9.91 3.34 2.84
N ILE A 151 -10.18 4.41 2.12
CA ILE A 151 -10.83 4.35 0.80
C ILE A 151 -9.99 3.50 -0.17
N SER A 152 -8.67 3.73 -0.25
CA SER A 152 -7.80 2.95 -1.11
C SER A 152 -7.73 1.47 -0.69
N GLN A 153 -7.75 1.17 0.62
CA GLN A 153 -7.79 -0.21 1.12
C GLN A 153 -9.11 -0.91 0.73
N THR A 154 -10.23 -0.22 0.83
CA THR A 154 -11.54 -0.74 0.42
C THR A 154 -11.60 -0.93 -1.10
N ALA A 155 -11.15 0.06 -1.85
CA ALA A 155 -11.17 0.04 -3.32
C ALA A 155 -10.26 -1.07 -3.89
N THR A 156 -9.04 -1.23 -3.37
CA THR A 156 -8.14 -2.29 -3.84
C THR A 156 -8.71 -3.69 -3.58
N LEU A 157 -9.37 -3.91 -2.45
CA LEU A 157 -10.00 -5.20 -2.14
C LEU A 157 -11.14 -5.52 -3.11
N ASN A 158 -11.97 -4.54 -3.45
CA ASN A 158 -13.08 -4.71 -4.38
C ASN A 158 -12.61 -4.84 -5.84
N ALA A 159 -11.75 -3.94 -6.29
CA ALA A 159 -11.30 -3.87 -7.68
C ALA A 159 -10.12 -4.81 -7.98
N ARG A 160 -9.40 -5.32 -6.98
CA ARG A 160 -8.16 -6.09 -7.10
C ARG A 160 -6.99 -5.33 -7.76
N VAL A 161 -7.20 -4.08 -8.15
CA VAL A 161 -6.14 -3.21 -8.66
C VAL A 161 -5.38 -2.63 -7.47
N PRO A 162 -4.05 -2.73 -7.42
CA PRO A 162 -3.27 -2.13 -6.34
C PRO A 162 -3.34 -0.61 -6.41
N PHE A 163 -3.25 0.05 -5.26
CA PHE A 163 -3.29 1.50 -5.14
C PHE A 163 -1.97 2.07 -4.64
N ILE A 164 -1.58 3.22 -5.19
CA ILE A 164 -0.59 4.13 -4.63
C ILE A 164 -1.37 5.29 -4.02
N HIS A 165 -1.51 5.27 -2.69
CA HIS A 165 -2.05 6.37 -1.92
C HIS A 165 -0.90 7.30 -1.56
N PHE A 166 -0.96 8.57 -1.97
CA PHE A 166 0.14 9.49 -1.76
C PHE A 166 -0.31 10.88 -1.32
N PHE A 167 0.58 11.59 -0.69
CA PHE A 167 0.41 12.96 -0.20
C PHE A 167 1.77 13.65 -0.15
N ASP A 168 1.79 14.98 -0.08
CA ASP A 168 3.03 15.76 -0.10
C ASP A 168 3.91 15.46 1.12
N GLY A 169 5.16 15.10 0.84
CA GLY A 169 6.20 14.99 1.84
C GLY A 169 6.50 16.33 2.49
N PHE A 170 6.67 16.33 3.80
CA PHE A 170 6.83 17.48 4.72
C PHE A 170 5.61 18.40 4.82
N ARG A 171 4.88 18.67 3.76
CA ARG A 171 3.65 19.45 3.83
C ARG A 171 2.58 18.65 4.57
N THR A 172 1.92 17.73 3.87
CA THR A 172 0.88 16.90 4.49
C THR A 172 1.46 15.89 5.48
N SER A 173 2.60 15.27 5.16
CA SER A 173 3.17 14.20 6.00
C SER A 173 3.54 14.63 7.42
N HIS A 174 4.00 15.87 7.59
CA HIS A 174 4.43 16.45 8.88
C HIS A 174 3.58 17.63 9.33
N GLU A 175 2.53 17.96 8.61
CA GLU A 175 1.58 18.99 9.02
C GLU A 175 0.81 18.53 10.25
N ILE A 176 0.87 19.30 11.31
CA ILE A 176 0.09 19.06 12.53
C ILE A 176 -1.30 19.65 12.37
N ASN A 177 -2.31 18.81 12.40
CA ASN A 177 -3.70 19.23 12.24
C ASN A 177 -4.63 18.51 13.21
N LYS A 178 -5.83 19.07 13.40
CA LYS A 178 -6.91 18.42 14.13
C LYS A 178 -7.79 17.64 13.15
N ILE A 179 -7.92 16.35 13.37
CA ILE A 179 -8.73 15.47 12.55
C ILE A 179 -9.77 14.72 13.38
N VAL A 180 -10.78 14.18 12.69
CA VAL A 180 -11.70 13.19 13.25
C VAL A 180 -11.10 11.81 13.03
N PRO A 181 -10.67 11.10 14.09
CA PRO A 181 -10.06 9.78 13.91
C PRO A 181 -11.10 8.76 13.47
N LEU A 182 -10.72 7.88 12.55
CA LEU A 182 -11.53 6.72 12.18
C LEU A 182 -11.53 5.69 13.32
N SER A 183 -12.73 5.25 13.72
CA SER A 183 -12.90 4.20 14.71
C SER A 183 -12.67 2.82 14.09
N ASP A 184 -12.38 1.81 14.94
CA ASP A 184 -12.29 0.42 14.47
C ASP A 184 -13.60 -0.08 13.87
N ASP A 185 -14.74 0.39 14.39
CA ASP A 185 -16.06 0.04 13.86
C ASP A 185 -16.24 0.62 12.45
N THR A 186 -15.78 1.85 12.19
CA THR A 186 -15.77 2.44 10.84
C THR A 186 -14.91 1.62 9.90
N LEU A 187 -13.70 1.21 10.33
CA LEU A 187 -12.83 0.37 9.54
C LEU A 187 -13.49 -0.97 9.18
N ARG A 188 -14.09 -1.64 10.16
CA ARG A 188 -14.78 -2.93 9.93
C ARG A 188 -15.99 -2.79 9.01
N GLN A 189 -16.74 -1.70 9.11
CA GLN A 189 -17.92 -1.46 8.27
C GLN A 189 -17.56 -1.17 6.81
N MET A 190 -16.46 -0.48 6.57
CA MET A 190 -16.03 -0.12 5.22
C MET A 190 -15.26 -1.23 4.51
N LEU A 191 -14.55 -2.08 5.24
CA LEU A 191 -13.78 -3.16 4.63
C LEU A 191 -14.70 -4.30 4.16
N PRO A 192 -14.65 -4.69 2.87
CA PRO A 192 -15.54 -5.70 2.31
C PRO A 192 -15.07 -7.11 2.70
N GLN A 193 -15.67 -7.71 3.73
CA GLN A 193 -15.26 -9.03 4.23
C GLN A 193 -15.28 -10.09 3.12
N ALA A 194 -16.28 -10.07 2.25
CA ALA A 194 -16.36 -11.01 1.12
C ALA A 194 -15.17 -10.90 0.15
N ALA A 195 -14.64 -9.68 -0.05
CA ALA A 195 -13.45 -9.48 -0.89
C ALA A 195 -12.16 -9.94 -0.18
N ILE A 196 -12.07 -9.77 1.13
CA ILE A 196 -10.97 -10.32 1.95
C ILE A 196 -10.98 -11.85 1.89
N ASP A 197 -12.14 -12.48 2.05
CA ASP A 197 -12.28 -13.94 1.98
C ASP A 197 -11.95 -14.46 0.58
N ALA A 198 -12.37 -13.74 -0.47
CA ALA A 198 -12.01 -14.03 -1.84
C ALA A 198 -10.51 -13.86 -2.11
N HIS A 199 -9.84 -12.88 -1.49
CA HIS A 199 -8.38 -12.74 -1.56
C HIS A 199 -7.70 -13.96 -0.93
N ARG A 200 -8.10 -14.35 0.27
CA ARG A 200 -7.56 -15.52 1.00
C ARG A 200 -7.81 -16.83 0.27
N SER A 201 -8.98 -16.99 -0.36
CA SER A 201 -9.30 -18.20 -1.13
C SER A 201 -8.43 -18.39 -2.38
N ARG A 202 -7.84 -17.31 -2.89
CA ARG A 202 -6.88 -17.34 -4.01
C ARG A 202 -5.43 -17.52 -3.57
N ALA A 203 -5.18 -17.62 -2.27
CA ALA A 203 -3.83 -17.77 -1.73
C ALA A 203 -3.15 -19.05 -2.23
N LEU A 204 -1.83 -19.01 -2.29
CA LEU A 204 -1.04 -20.22 -2.54
C LEU A 204 -1.25 -21.21 -1.38
N SER A 205 -1.71 -22.40 -1.71
CA SER A 205 -1.96 -23.46 -0.76
C SER A 205 -1.50 -24.81 -1.31
N PRO A 206 -0.91 -25.68 -0.50
CA PRO A 206 -0.59 -27.05 -0.92
C PRO A 206 -1.85 -27.87 -1.27
N ASP A 207 -3.01 -27.53 -0.72
CA ASP A 207 -4.28 -28.23 -1.00
C ASP A 207 -4.84 -27.84 -2.37
N HIS A 208 -4.51 -26.62 -2.85
CA HIS A 208 -4.93 -26.09 -4.16
C HIS A 208 -3.72 -25.48 -4.87
N PRO A 209 -2.78 -26.30 -5.34
CA PRO A 209 -1.55 -25.81 -5.96
C PRO A 209 -1.82 -25.12 -7.29
N VAL A 210 -1.26 -23.92 -7.46
CA VAL A 210 -1.32 -23.15 -8.71
C VAL A 210 0.08 -22.68 -9.10
N VAL A 211 0.33 -22.55 -10.39
CA VAL A 211 1.58 -21.99 -10.91
C VAL A 211 1.39 -20.51 -11.19
N ARG A 212 2.25 -19.68 -10.62
CA ARG A 212 2.26 -18.22 -10.84
C ARG A 212 3.65 -17.76 -11.27
N GLY A 213 3.71 -16.60 -11.94
CA GLY A 213 4.98 -16.03 -12.39
C GLY A 213 5.63 -16.81 -13.53
N THR A 214 4.82 -17.43 -14.38
CA THR A 214 5.28 -18.18 -15.56
C THR A 214 5.72 -17.24 -16.68
N SER A 215 6.54 -17.78 -17.60
CA SER A 215 6.72 -17.19 -18.93
C SER A 215 5.49 -17.47 -19.80
N ALA A 216 5.09 -16.52 -20.61
CA ALA A 216 4.02 -16.67 -21.57
C ALA A 216 4.49 -16.28 -22.97
N ASN A 217 4.02 -16.98 -23.99
CA ASN A 217 4.20 -16.57 -25.37
C ASN A 217 3.41 -15.29 -25.66
N PRO A 218 3.79 -14.49 -26.69
CA PRO A 218 3.17 -13.20 -26.96
C PRO A 218 1.64 -13.23 -27.09
N ASP A 219 1.08 -14.23 -27.73
CA ASP A 219 -0.37 -14.42 -27.90
C ASP A 219 -1.07 -14.67 -26.55
N THR A 220 -0.55 -15.59 -25.75
CA THR A 220 -1.09 -15.89 -24.41
C THR A 220 -0.91 -14.70 -23.46
N TYR A 221 0.24 -14.01 -23.54
CA TYR A 221 0.51 -12.83 -22.74
C TYR A 221 -0.49 -11.71 -23.02
N PHE A 222 -0.76 -11.44 -24.31
CA PHE A 222 -1.74 -10.44 -24.73
C PHE A 222 -3.14 -10.75 -24.21
N GLN A 223 -3.63 -11.98 -24.39
CA GLN A 223 -4.94 -12.40 -23.90
C GLN A 223 -5.08 -12.25 -22.39
N SER A 224 -4.04 -12.61 -21.64
CA SER A 224 -4.02 -12.46 -20.18
C SER A 224 -4.06 -10.98 -19.76
N ARG A 225 -3.38 -10.09 -20.50
CA ARG A 225 -3.43 -8.64 -20.25
C ARG A 225 -4.82 -8.07 -20.55
N GLU A 226 -5.43 -8.43 -21.67
CA GLU A 226 -6.79 -7.99 -22.02
C GLU A 226 -7.83 -8.45 -20.98
N ALA A 227 -7.67 -9.65 -20.41
CA ALA A 227 -8.55 -10.18 -19.37
C ALA A 227 -8.53 -9.35 -18.06
N THR A 228 -7.56 -8.45 -17.88
CA THR A 228 -7.53 -7.55 -16.72
C THR A 228 -8.42 -6.32 -16.85
N ASN A 229 -8.83 -5.94 -18.07
CA ASN A 229 -9.57 -4.71 -18.35
C ASN A 229 -10.83 -4.52 -17.48
N PRO A 230 -11.71 -5.54 -17.29
CA PRO A 230 -12.91 -5.36 -16.46
C PRO A 230 -12.62 -4.91 -15.01
N TRP A 231 -11.46 -5.28 -14.45
CA TRP A 231 -11.05 -4.86 -13.11
C TRP A 231 -10.65 -3.39 -13.07
N TYR A 232 -9.94 -2.94 -14.12
CA TYR A 232 -9.60 -1.52 -14.27
C TYR A 232 -10.84 -0.65 -14.50
N ASP A 233 -11.77 -1.11 -15.34
CA ASP A 233 -13.02 -0.40 -15.60
C ASP A 233 -13.89 -0.26 -14.34
N ALA A 234 -13.84 -1.23 -13.43
CA ALA A 234 -14.56 -1.21 -12.17
C ALA A 234 -13.89 -0.36 -11.08
N THR A 235 -12.61 0.03 -11.26
CA THR A 235 -11.83 0.69 -10.19
C THR A 235 -12.36 2.08 -9.80
N GLY A 236 -13.05 2.76 -10.70
CA GLY A 236 -13.63 4.10 -10.46
C GLY A 236 -15.07 4.10 -9.97
N GLN A 237 -15.67 2.95 -9.75
CA GLN A 237 -17.06 2.76 -9.30
C GLN A 237 -17.11 2.56 -7.79
#